data_ee7116e6dafda91dff89f101f70ffd5a
#
_entry.id   ee7116e6dafda91dff89f101f70ffd5a
#
_cell.length_a   1.000
_cell.length_b   1.000
_cell.length_c   1.000
_cell.angle_alpha   90.00
_cell.angle_beta   90.00
_cell.angle_gamma   90.00
#
_symmetry.space_group_name_H-M   'P 1'
#
loop_
_entity.id
_entity.type
_entity.pdbx_description
1 polymer ?
#
loop_
_entity_poly.entity_id
_entity_poly.type
_entity_poly.pdbx_seq_one_letter_code
_entity_poly.pdbx_strand_id
1 'polypeptide(L)'
;MNQKVKSIFVVLLSLAIVSCEVERGGVDNPVTQGERPYVIASQGTFSNTTTNALLTASTLDSGVVGMDQGLVNDGASYWVFWGDKYLYGLTYNQGNAGTTRSYVMNEDYTLSARSAEYAVRRFTTVGTYNKYIMTTSTGDGPQEYADENGFLPKSILVSLLDVEAETYTTNNTLEEHYLAENFLGNGEFVTLAGIEQVGSKIYSAAVPMGLSQYGVKAEGGKWVREGYADLIKRESGGSGSGAYKEGELQWTQYPDECWVAIFEDESLSTKRLIRTDKISYAAGRNKSQYYQMIWRTESGDVYVFSPSYAKTMADERQRTTLPAGVVRINSGSEEFDPRYYVNIEAMADGRSFLRTWYVGGSKFLMLMYDSVLEPAKTMTATELAIFDAEAATLTPVTGLPAKSSISGFGSTPYAEGGKVYIPVTLTDNYPAIYIIDAESAVATKGLTIQATQISGVGRLEPINS
;
A
#
# COMPACT_ATOMS: atom_id res chain seq x y z
N MET A 1 85.99 -22.91 38.08
CA MET A 1 85.87 -22.57 36.64
C MET A 1 85.06 -23.63 35.95
N ASN A 2 83.78 -23.60 35.94
CA ASN A 2 82.94 -24.48 35.15
C ASN A 2 81.56 -23.79 35.01
N GLN A 3 81.34 -23.28 33.83
CA GLN A 3 80.03 -22.77 33.47
C GLN A 3 79.12 -23.95 33.14
N LYS A 4 77.98 -24.05 33.84
CA LYS A 4 76.93 -24.95 33.49
C LYS A 4 75.95 -24.26 32.57
N VAL A 5 75.84 -24.76 31.34
CA VAL A 5 74.82 -24.40 30.38
C VAL A 5 73.49 -25.03 30.81
N LYS A 6 72.48 -24.21 31.06
CA LYS A 6 71.09 -24.64 31.26
C LYS A 6 70.35 -24.64 29.92
N SER A 7 70.06 -25.83 29.44
CA SER A 7 69.16 -26.00 28.31
C SER A 7 67.72 -25.68 28.74
N ILE A 8 67.11 -24.68 28.06
CA ILE A 8 65.70 -24.36 28.20
C ILE A 8 64.90 -25.17 27.14
N PHE A 9 64.15 -26.13 27.60
CA PHE A 9 63.14 -26.82 26.78
C PHE A 9 61.98 -25.85 26.51
N VAL A 10 61.80 -25.37 25.29
CA VAL A 10 60.61 -24.68 24.86
C VAL A 10 59.61 -25.73 24.43
N VAL A 11 58.58 -25.94 25.24
CA VAL A 11 57.42 -26.73 24.86
C VAL A 11 56.52 -25.84 24.00
N LEU A 12 56.50 -26.08 22.71
CA LEU A 12 55.52 -25.53 21.81
C LEU A 12 54.15 -26.18 22.07
N LEU A 13 53.30 -25.48 22.77
CA LEU A 13 51.89 -25.82 22.90
C LEU A 13 51.20 -25.40 21.59
N SER A 14 50.96 -26.35 20.70
CA SER A 14 50.10 -26.12 19.53
C SER A 14 48.66 -25.98 19.96
N LEU A 15 48.19 -24.71 20.06
CA LEU A 15 46.75 -24.44 20.12
C LEU A 15 46.16 -24.87 18.79
N ALA A 16 45.45 -25.96 18.78
CA ALA A 16 44.50 -26.30 17.72
C ALA A 16 43.33 -25.28 17.84
N ILE A 17 43.37 -24.27 16.98
CA ILE A 17 42.20 -23.41 16.76
C ILE A 17 41.20 -24.33 16.02
N VAL A 18 40.25 -24.88 16.76
CA VAL A 18 39.03 -25.44 16.19
C VAL A 18 38.26 -24.23 15.65
N SER A 19 38.51 -23.92 14.39
CA SER A 19 37.61 -23.07 13.61
C SER A 19 36.29 -23.82 13.53
N CYS A 20 35.32 -23.40 14.33
CA CYS A 20 33.93 -23.66 13.99
C CYS A 20 33.67 -22.93 12.68
N GLU A 21 33.84 -23.61 11.57
CA GLU A 21 33.14 -23.22 10.34
C GLU A 21 31.66 -23.33 10.65
N VAL A 22 31.06 -22.20 10.96
CA VAL A 22 29.62 -22.03 10.79
C VAL A 22 29.43 -22.31 9.29
N GLU A 23 28.88 -23.47 8.98
CA GLU A 23 28.38 -23.73 7.63
C GLU A 23 27.46 -22.56 7.28
N ARG A 24 27.98 -21.64 6.48
CA ARG A 24 27.19 -20.67 5.77
C ARG A 24 26.41 -21.46 4.73
N GLY A 25 25.25 -21.96 5.15
CA GLY A 25 24.29 -22.57 4.24
C GLY A 25 23.66 -21.49 3.36
N GLY A 26 24.47 -20.77 2.63
CA GLY A 26 24.03 -20.07 1.45
C GLY A 26 23.80 -21.13 0.40
N VAL A 27 22.55 -21.48 0.17
CA VAL A 27 22.18 -22.14 -1.06
C VAL A 27 22.36 -21.06 -2.12
N ASP A 28 23.46 -21.10 -2.83
CA ASP A 28 23.63 -20.34 -4.06
C ASP A 28 22.44 -20.70 -4.94
N ASN A 29 21.55 -19.76 -5.12
CA ASN A 29 20.47 -19.87 -6.07
C ASN A 29 20.87 -19.01 -7.29
N PRO A 30 21.77 -19.54 -8.16
CA PRO A 30 22.32 -18.76 -9.26
C PRO A 30 21.19 -18.45 -10.23
N VAL A 31 21.05 -17.17 -10.57
CA VAL A 31 20.19 -16.76 -11.66
C VAL A 31 20.77 -17.33 -12.95
N THR A 32 19.98 -18.12 -13.66
CA THR A 32 20.37 -18.71 -14.94
C THR A 32 19.98 -17.79 -16.08
N GLN A 33 20.82 -17.67 -17.09
CA GLN A 33 20.53 -16.87 -18.28
C GLN A 33 19.22 -17.36 -18.94
N GLY A 34 18.27 -16.44 -19.17
CA GLY A 34 16.95 -16.74 -19.73
C GLY A 34 15.83 -16.90 -18.70
N GLU A 35 16.12 -17.00 -17.42
CA GLU A 35 15.13 -16.95 -16.38
C GLU A 35 14.76 -15.49 -16.05
N ARG A 36 13.49 -15.29 -15.70
CA ARG A 36 12.99 -13.97 -15.22
C ARG A 36 13.17 -13.93 -13.70
N PRO A 37 14.17 -13.21 -13.17
CA PRO A 37 14.43 -13.22 -11.74
C PRO A 37 13.37 -12.45 -10.98
N TYR A 38 13.08 -12.94 -9.80
CA TYR A 38 12.27 -12.21 -8.84
C TYR A 38 13.13 -11.20 -8.08
N VAL A 39 12.52 -10.06 -7.77
CA VAL A 39 13.13 -9.00 -6.96
C VAL A 39 12.44 -8.93 -5.62
N ILE A 40 13.22 -8.96 -4.54
CA ILE A 40 12.72 -8.93 -3.17
C ILE A 40 13.26 -7.68 -2.46
N ALA A 41 12.35 -6.82 -2.00
CA ALA A 41 12.69 -5.65 -1.21
C ALA A 41 12.78 -6.02 0.27
N SER A 42 13.98 -5.99 0.83
CA SER A 42 14.28 -6.46 2.17
C SER A 42 14.93 -5.39 3.05
N GLN A 43 14.79 -5.56 4.36
CA GLN A 43 15.44 -4.75 5.38
C GLN A 43 16.04 -5.65 6.45
N GLY A 44 17.30 -5.43 6.77
CA GLY A 44 17.98 -6.10 7.87
C GLY A 44 18.41 -5.11 8.95
N THR A 45 18.19 -5.44 10.21
CA THR A 45 18.69 -4.67 11.35
C THR A 45 19.62 -5.57 12.16
N PHE A 46 20.92 -5.24 12.11
CA PHE A 46 21.95 -5.98 12.78
C PHE A 46 22.77 -5.02 13.67
N SER A 47 22.89 -5.33 14.96
CA SER A 47 23.65 -4.51 15.91
C SER A 47 23.27 -3.00 15.86
N ASN A 48 21.95 -2.70 15.80
CA ASN A 48 21.38 -1.35 15.70
C ASN A 48 21.65 -0.60 14.37
N THR A 49 22.19 -1.27 13.36
CA THR A 49 22.34 -0.71 12.02
C THR A 49 21.27 -1.32 11.11
N THR A 50 20.48 -0.46 10.49
CA THR A 50 19.46 -0.89 9.52
C THR A 50 20.01 -0.72 8.10
N THR A 51 19.91 -1.76 7.31
CA THR A 51 20.30 -1.79 5.90
C THR A 51 19.12 -2.25 5.06
N ASN A 52 18.84 -1.56 3.97
CA ASN A 52 17.86 -1.97 2.98
C ASN A 52 18.56 -2.53 1.76
N ALA A 53 18.04 -3.61 1.19
CA ALA A 53 18.59 -4.20 -0.01
C ALA A 53 17.51 -4.76 -0.94
N LEU A 54 17.74 -4.62 -2.24
CA LEU A 54 17.01 -5.35 -3.28
C LEU A 54 17.78 -6.61 -3.62
N LEU A 55 17.16 -7.76 -3.38
CA LEU A 55 17.73 -9.07 -3.64
C LEU A 55 17.16 -9.65 -4.92
N THR A 56 17.90 -10.52 -5.58
CA THR A 56 17.40 -11.29 -6.73
C THR A 56 17.36 -12.78 -6.40
N ALA A 57 16.41 -13.49 -6.99
CA ALA A 57 16.29 -14.95 -6.88
C ALA A 57 15.75 -15.53 -8.19
N SER A 58 16.19 -16.73 -8.57
CA SER A 58 15.66 -17.44 -9.75
C SER A 58 14.33 -18.14 -9.48
N THR A 59 13.98 -18.36 -8.21
CA THR A 59 12.71 -18.93 -7.78
C THR A 59 12.30 -18.36 -6.44
N LEU A 60 11.00 -18.33 -6.18
CA LEU A 60 10.41 -18.02 -4.87
C LEU A 60 9.93 -19.29 -4.14
N ASP A 61 10.04 -20.45 -4.76
CA ASP A 61 9.44 -21.69 -4.26
C ASP A 61 10.23 -22.34 -3.11
N SER A 62 11.53 -22.06 -3.01
CA SER A 62 12.39 -22.65 -1.98
C SER A 62 13.74 -21.94 -1.90
N GLY A 63 14.55 -22.32 -0.92
CA GLY A 63 15.92 -21.84 -0.73
C GLY A 63 16.07 -20.77 0.33
N VAL A 64 17.27 -20.19 0.40
CA VAL A 64 17.63 -19.11 1.34
C VAL A 64 18.49 -18.08 0.61
N VAL A 65 18.18 -16.82 0.76
CA VAL A 65 18.98 -15.70 0.21
C VAL A 65 19.42 -14.79 1.33
N GLY A 66 20.72 -14.44 1.33
CA GLY A 66 21.31 -13.49 2.27
C GLY A 66 21.24 -12.04 1.75
N MET A 67 21.28 -11.08 2.67
CA MET A 67 21.30 -9.66 2.33
C MET A 67 22.62 -9.16 1.74
N ASP A 68 23.70 -9.91 1.91
CA ASP A 68 25.03 -9.60 1.40
C ASP A 68 25.13 -9.67 -0.12
N GLN A 69 24.15 -10.28 -0.79
CA GLN A 69 24.09 -10.43 -2.25
C GLN A 69 23.21 -9.34 -2.92
N GLY A 70 22.67 -8.43 -2.17
CA GLY A 70 21.70 -7.46 -2.67
C GLY A 70 22.30 -6.10 -3.03
N LEU A 71 21.56 -5.36 -3.88
CA LEU A 71 21.82 -3.95 -4.12
C LEU A 71 21.34 -3.13 -2.92
N VAL A 72 22.28 -2.52 -2.19
CA VAL A 72 21.96 -1.64 -1.06
C VAL A 72 21.25 -0.39 -1.57
N ASN A 73 20.21 0.05 -0.85
CA ASN A 73 19.40 1.21 -1.20
C ASN A 73 18.94 1.96 0.05
N ASP A 74 18.30 3.13 -0.16
CA ASP A 74 17.82 3.99 0.94
C ASP A 74 16.53 3.47 1.60
N GLY A 75 15.96 2.37 1.10
CA GLY A 75 14.65 1.87 1.48
C GLY A 75 13.52 2.64 0.81
N ALA A 76 12.33 2.11 0.93
CA ALA A 76 11.11 2.76 0.43
C ALA A 76 9.92 2.44 1.32
N SER A 77 8.97 3.37 1.37
CA SER A 77 7.66 3.15 1.99
C SER A 77 6.71 2.40 1.07
N TYR A 78 6.93 2.53 -0.23
CA TYR A 78 6.11 1.94 -1.28
C TYR A 78 6.98 1.44 -2.42
N TRP A 79 6.73 0.22 -2.90
CA TRP A 79 7.36 -0.34 -4.08
C TRP A 79 6.33 -0.41 -5.21
N VAL A 80 6.72 0.07 -6.39
CA VAL A 80 5.89 0.05 -7.60
C VAL A 80 6.65 -0.62 -8.72
N PHE A 81 6.18 -1.77 -9.16
CA PHE A 81 6.65 -2.41 -10.38
C PHE A 81 5.87 -1.82 -11.56
N TRP A 82 6.58 -1.15 -12.46
CA TRP A 82 5.98 -0.64 -13.69
C TRP A 82 6.22 -1.64 -14.81
N GLY A 83 5.22 -2.47 -15.06
CA GLY A 83 5.40 -3.66 -15.88
C GLY A 83 6.53 -4.53 -15.33
N ASP A 84 7.22 -5.20 -16.24
CA ASP A 84 8.40 -6.03 -15.91
C ASP A 84 9.73 -5.25 -16.09
N LYS A 85 9.70 -3.93 -16.32
CA LYS A 85 10.87 -3.14 -16.73
C LYS A 85 11.51 -2.37 -15.59
N TYR A 86 10.70 -1.72 -14.77
CA TYR A 86 11.20 -0.76 -13.78
C TYR A 86 10.62 -1.05 -12.40
N LEU A 87 11.48 -0.94 -11.40
CA LEU A 87 11.07 -0.92 -10.00
C LEU A 87 11.30 0.48 -9.42
N TYR A 88 10.27 1.06 -8.85
CA TYR A 88 10.35 2.35 -8.16
C TYR A 88 10.17 2.19 -6.67
N GLY A 89 11.09 2.76 -5.89
CA GLY A 89 11.00 2.87 -4.44
C GLY A 89 10.59 4.29 -4.06
N LEU A 90 9.35 4.49 -3.61
CA LEU A 90 8.82 5.77 -3.18
C LEU A 90 8.93 5.91 -1.67
N THR A 91 9.56 6.98 -1.19
CA THR A 91 9.68 7.25 0.24
C THR A 91 8.66 8.27 0.68
N TYR A 92 7.79 7.88 1.62
CA TYR A 92 6.90 8.79 2.31
C TYR A 92 7.62 9.43 3.51
N ASN A 93 7.79 10.75 3.50
CA ASN A 93 8.53 11.49 4.52
C ASN A 93 7.61 12.44 5.32
N GLN A 94 6.58 11.89 5.97
CA GLN A 94 5.72 12.57 6.96
C GLN A 94 5.28 14.01 6.60
N GLY A 95 4.99 14.28 5.33
CA GLY A 95 4.55 15.60 4.85
C GLY A 95 5.61 16.39 4.10
N ASN A 96 6.89 15.99 4.18
CA ASN A 96 7.96 16.53 3.37
C ASN A 96 8.15 15.70 2.09
N ALA A 97 8.91 16.23 1.13
CA ALA A 97 9.35 15.45 -0.01
C ALA A 97 10.22 14.28 0.46
N GLY A 98 9.94 13.09 -0.06
CA GLY A 98 10.78 11.91 0.12
C GLY A 98 11.56 11.62 -1.16
N THR A 99 12.70 10.97 -1.03
CA THR A 99 13.48 10.53 -2.17
C THR A 99 12.86 9.33 -2.84
N THR A 100 12.68 9.39 -4.15
CA THR A 100 12.25 8.26 -4.97
C THR A 100 13.37 7.92 -5.94
N ARG A 101 13.69 6.64 -6.03
CA ARG A 101 14.66 6.08 -6.98
C ARG A 101 14.03 4.97 -7.80
N SER A 102 14.59 4.72 -8.97
CA SER A 102 14.20 3.59 -9.81
C SER A 102 15.35 2.64 -10.09
N TYR A 103 15.01 1.40 -10.37
CA TYR A 103 15.93 0.30 -10.54
C TYR A 103 15.55 -0.50 -11.77
N VAL A 104 16.56 -1.09 -12.39
CA VAL A 104 16.45 -1.96 -13.56
C VAL A 104 17.21 -3.26 -13.34
N MET A 105 16.83 -4.27 -14.09
CA MET A 105 17.57 -5.52 -14.20
C MET A 105 18.52 -5.42 -15.39
N ASN A 106 19.81 -5.69 -15.17
CA ASN A 106 20.82 -5.77 -16.22
C ASN A 106 20.78 -7.14 -16.93
N GLU A 107 21.44 -7.25 -18.09
CA GLU A 107 21.52 -8.51 -18.85
C GLU A 107 22.12 -9.68 -18.07
N ASP A 108 22.99 -9.40 -17.09
CA ASP A 108 23.60 -10.39 -16.20
C ASP A 108 22.75 -10.70 -14.96
N TYR A 109 21.51 -10.21 -14.93
CA TYR A 109 20.56 -10.35 -13.82
C TYR A 109 20.97 -9.68 -12.51
N THR A 110 21.91 -8.75 -12.56
CA THR A 110 22.17 -7.84 -11.44
C THR A 110 21.22 -6.65 -11.50
N LEU A 111 20.99 -6.01 -10.35
CA LEU A 111 20.19 -4.79 -10.27
C LEU A 111 21.07 -3.54 -10.30
N SER A 112 20.62 -2.52 -11.00
CA SER A 112 21.24 -1.21 -11.01
C SER A 112 20.21 -0.13 -10.71
N ALA A 113 20.63 0.90 -9.95
CA ALA A 113 19.83 2.12 -9.84
C ALA A 113 19.95 2.94 -11.13
N ARG A 114 18.84 3.46 -11.63
CA ARG A 114 18.85 4.49 -12.69
C ARG A 114 19.38 5.80 -12.11
N SER A 115 19.83 6.70 -12.99
CA SER A 115 20.55 7.91 -12.57
C SER A 115 19.66 8.97 -11.95
N ALA A 116 18.38 8.99 -12.30
CA ALA A 116 17.45 10.02 -11.82
C ALA A 116 17.00 9.76 -10.38
N GLU A 117 16.90 10.85 -9.63
CA GLU A 117 16.37 10.89 -8.28
C GLU A 117 15.27 11.95 -8.22
N TYR A 118 14.16 11.62 -7.57
CA TYR A 118 12.99 12.48 -7.55
C TYR A 118 12.61 12.83 -6.11
N ALA A 119 12.38 14.11 -5.85
CA ALA A 119 11.84 14.58 -4.58
C ALA A 119 10.31 14.51 -4.62
N VAL A 120 9.75 13.28 -4.56
CA VAL A 120 8.30 13.06 -4.61
C VAL A 120 7.64 13.68 -3.38
N ARG A 121 6.64 14.53 -3.63
CA ARG A 121 5.84 15.14 -2.57
C ARG A 121 5.12 14.07 -1.75
N ARG A 122 4.65 14.48 -0.58
CA ARG A 122 3.72 13.67 0.22
C ARG A 122 2.60 13.12 -0.67
N PHE A 123 2.39 11.83 -0.60
CA PHE A 123 1.30 11.15 -1.30
C PHE A 123 0.46 10.32 -0.34
N THR A 124 -0.79 10.11 -0.67
CA THR A 124 -1.72 9.25 0.06
C THR A 124 -2.18 8.07 -0.78
N THR A 125 -2.03 8.17 -2.09
CA THR A 125 -2.25 7.05 -3.01
C THR A 125 -1.26 7.09 -4.15
N VAL A 126 -1.02 5.95 -4.76
CA VAL A 126 -0.13 5.76 -5.90
C VAL A 126 -0.74 4.72 -6.84
N GLY A 127 -0.54 4.90 -8.13
CA GLY A 127 -0.92 3.94 -9.14
C GLY A 127 -0.17 4.20 -10.45
N THR A 128 -0.42 3.36 -11.45
CA THR A 128 0.17 3.49 -12.78
C THR A 128 -0.88 3.95 -13.77
N TYR A 129 -0.50 4.87 -14.65
CA TYR A 129 -1.34 5.32 -15.75
C TYR A 129 -0.48 5.61 -16.99
N ASN A 130 -0.70 4.88 -18.08
CA ASN A 130 0.14 4.91 -19.27
C ASN A 130 1.62 4.77 -18.92
N LYS A 131 2.44 5.77 -19.26
CA LYS A 131 3.86 5.85 -18.91
C LYS A 131 4.16 6.50 -17.55
N TYR A 132 3.14 6.80 -16.76
CA TYR A 132 3.32 7.52 -15.50
C TYR A 132 3.14 6.61 -14.29
N ILE A 133 3.95 6.87 -13.28
CA ILE A 133 3.58 6.59 -11.89
C ILE A 133 2.95 7.88 -11.38
N MET A 134 1.68 7.80 -11.03
CA MET A 134 0.88 8.92 -10.54
C MET A 134 0.72 8.80 -9.04
N THR A 135 0.96 9.89 -8.33
CA THR A 135 0.66 10.00 -6.89
C THR A 135 -0.29 11.15 -6.64
N THR A 136 -1.19 10.98 -5.67
CA THR A 136 -2.05 12.06 -5.22
C THR A 136 -2.05 12.19 -3.71
N SER A 137 -2.35 13.39 -3.23
CA SER A 137 -2.72 13.66 -1.84
C SER A 137 -3.66 14.86 -1.79
N THR A 138 -4.20 15.15 -0.60
CA THR A 138 -5.02 16.34 -0.38
C THR A 138 -4.29 17.27 0.58
N GLY A 139 -4.20 18.55 0.23
CA GLY A 139 -3.57 19.60 1.00
C GLY A 139 -4.36 20.91 0.92
N ASP A 140 -3.83 21.94 1.58
CA ASP A 140 -4.38 23.28 1.46
C ASP A 140 -4.05 23.85 0.07
N GLY A 141 -4.99 24.56 -0.54
CA GLY A 141 -4.81 25.27 -1.79
C GLY A 141 -3.90 26.49 -1.65
N PRO A 142 -3.61 27.20 -2.78
CA PRO A 142 -2.81 28.40 -2.78
C PRO A 142 -3.40 29.53 -1.94
N GLN A 143 -2.54 30.40 -1.40
CA GLN A 143 -2.94 31.48 -0.47
C GLN A 143 -3.87 32.53 -1.11
N GLU A 144 -3.80 32.73 -2.42
CA GLU A 144 -4.67 33.67 -3.16
C GLU A 144 -6.15 33.27 -3.15
N TYR A 145 -6.46 32.01 -2.77
CA TYR A 145 -7.83 31.51 -2.67
C TYR A 145 -8.36 31.50 -1.23
N ALA A 146 -7.65 32.15 -0.31
CA ALA A 146 -8.13 32.26 1.07
C ALA A 146 -9.48 33.00 1.14
N ASP A 147 -10.37 32.51 2.00
CA ASP A 147 -11.60 33.22 2.34
C ASP A 147 -11.32 34.47 3.21
N GLU A 148 -12.35 35.19 3.58
CA GLU A 148 -12.27 36.39 4.45
C GLU A 148 -11.70 36.09 5.84
N ASN A 149 -11.70 34.82 6.28
CA ASN A 149 -11.16 34.36 7.54
C ASN A 149 -9.71 33.88 7.39
N GLY A 150 -9.17 33.86 6.18
CA GLY A 150 -7.84 33.33 5.85
C GLY A 150 -7.81 31.80 5.72
N PHE A 151 -8.94 31.11 5.67
CA PHE A 151 -9.00 29.68 5.46
C PHE A 151 -8.86 29.35 3.97
N LEU A 152 -8.10 28.28 3.68
CA LEU A 152 -7.81 27.81 2.34
C LEU A 152 -8.72 26.65 1.95
N PRO A 153 -9.29 26.66 0.73
CA PRO A 153 -9.97 25.49 0.22
C PRO A 153 -8.97 24.34 0.04
N LYS A 154 -9.44 23.10 0.17
CA LYS A 154 -8.61 21.91 -0.08
C LYS A 154 -8.41 21.70 -1.57
N SER A 155 -7.19 21.27 -1.94
CA SER A 155 -6.84 20.94 -3.30
C SER A 155 -6.21 19.53 -3.40
N ILE A 156 -6.34 18.91 -4.56
CA ILE A 156 -5.69 17.64 -4.88
C ILE A 156 -4.27 17.95 -5.38
N LEU A 157 -3.28 17.44 -4.66
CA LEU A 157 -1.88 17.52 -5.05
C LEU A 157 -1.57 16.32 -5.92
N VAL A 158 -1.20 16.56 -7.17
CA VAL A 158 -0.88 15.51 -8.16
C VAL A 158 0.61 15.53 -8.47
N SER A 159 1.21 14.37 -8.61
CA SER A 159 2.55 14.21 -9.14
C SER A 159 2.57 13.13 -10.20
N LEU A 160 3.25 13.42 -11.29
CA LEU A 160 3.44 12.52 -12.42
C LEU A 160 4.93 12.25 -12.60
N LEU A 161 5.32 11.00 -12.49
CA LEU A 161 6.66 10.53 -12.76
C LEU A 161 6.61 9.77 -14.08
N ASP A 162 7.19 10.34 -15.13
CA ASP A 162 7.32 9.71 -16.44
C ASP A 162 8.44 8.69 -16.40
N VAL A 163 8.11 7.40 -16.49
CA VAL A 163 9.06 6.31 -16.35
C VAL A 163 10.01 6.16 -17.54
N GLU A 164 9.62 6.67 -18.71
CA GLU A 164 10.42 6.61 -19.93
C GLU A 164 11.38 7.79 -20.03
N ALA A 165 10.86 9.01 -19.84
CA ALA A 165 11.64 10.25 -19.92
C ALA A 165 12.45 10.55 -18.67
N GLU A 166 12.27 9.82 -17.58
CA GLU A 166 12.85 10.08 -16.26
C GLU A 166 12.63 11.52 -15.76
N THR A 167 11.41 12.03 -15.97
CA THR A 167 11.02 13.37 -15.53
C THR A 167 9.95 13.31 -14.46
N TYR A 168 9.90 14.34 -13.63
CA TYR A 168 8.95 14.46 -12.54
C TYR A 168 8.25 15.82 -12.59
N THR A 169 6.93 15.81 -12.67
CA THR A 169 6.08 17.00 -12.67
C THR A 169 5.15 16.98 -11.48
N THR A 170 4.96 18.13 -10.85
CA THR A 170 3.95 18.32 -9.82
C THR A 170 3.00 19.40 -10.22
N ASN A 171 1.73 19.23 -9.90
CA ASN A 171 0.73 20.25 -10.03
C ASN A 171 -0.04 20.37 -8.71
N ASN A 172 -0.14 21.59 -8.18
CA ASN A 172 -0.95 21.93 -7.03
C ASN A 172 -1.65 23.29 -7.24
N THR A 173 -1.93 23.64 -8.49
CA THR A 173 -2.75 24.80 -8.79
C THR A 173 -4.20 24.50 -8.42
N LEU A 174 -4.90 25.53 -7.93
CA LEU A 174 -6.32 25.44 -7.61
C LEU A 174 -7.15 25.75 -8.87
N GLU A 175 -6.93 24.96 -9.90
CA GLU A 175 -7.86 24.92 -11.02
C GLU A 175 -9.07 24.06 -10.62
N GLU A 176 -10.19 24.21 -11.31
CA GLU A 176 -11.45 23.55 -10.92
C GLU A 176 -11.29 22.04 -10.76
N HIS A 177 -10.59 21.38 -11.66
CA HIS A 177 -10.34 19.93 -11.64
C HIS A 177 -9.41 19.47 -10.53
N TYR A 178 -8.57 20.35 -9.97
CA TYR A 178 -7.72 20.04 -8.80
C TYR A 178 -8.38 20.38 -7.46
N LEU A 179 -9.57 20.94 -7.47
CA LEU A 179 -10.28 21.31 -6.25
C LEU A 179 -10.78 20.04 -5.53
N ALA A 180 -10.30 19.83 -4.32
CA ALA A 180 -10.79 18.78 -3.44
C ALA A 180 -11.97 19.25 -2.58
N GLU A 181 -12.09 20.55 -2.35
CA GLU A 181 -13.16 21.18 -1.58
C GLU A 181 -14.49 21.05 -2.33
N ASN A 182 -15.57 20.70 -1.61
CA ASN A 182 -16.90 20.47 -2.17
C ASN A 182 -16.91 19.56 -3.41
N PHE A 183 -16.01 18.58 -3.45
CA PHE A 183 -15.75 17.75 -4.61
C PHE A 183 -16.98 16.93 -5.05
N LEU A 184 -17.75 16.45 -4.06
CA LEU A 184 -18.94 15.63 -4.24
C LEU A 184 -20.22 16.47 -4.38
N GLY A 185 -20.13 17.80 -4.27
CA GLY A 185 -21.29 18.71 -4.29
C GLY A 185 -22.11 18.72 -3.00
N ASN A 186 -21.58 18.17 -1.92
CA ASN A 186 -22.21 18.11 -0.59
C ASN A 186 -21.45 18.91 0.48
N GLY A 187 -20.50 19.73 0.06
CA GLY A 187 -19.65 20.57 0.90
C GLY A 187 -18.38 19.89 1.38
N GLU A 188 -18.32 18.58 1.42
CA GLU A 188 -17.18 17.86 1.94
C GLU A 188 -16.00 17.87 0.96
N PHE A 189 -14.80 17.96 1.50
CA PHE A 189 -13.60 17.71 0.72
C PHE A 189 -13.31 16.22 0.66
N VAL A 190 -12.56 15.80 -0.36
CA VAL A 190 -12.21 14.40 -0.57
C VAL A 190 -10.71 14.19 -0.55
N THR A 191 -10.34 12.92 -0.41
CA THR A 191 -9.05 12.40 -0.83
C THR A 191 -9.28 11.26 -1.80
N LEU A 192 -8.41 11.15 -2.80
CA LEU A 192 -8.45 10.06 -3.76
C LEU A 192 -7.75 8.82 -3.16
N ALA A 193 -8.31 7.64 -3.37
CA ALA A 193 -7.80 6.38 -2.87
C ALA A 193 -7.80 5.31 -3.96
N GLY A 194 -6.61 4.87 -4.35
CA GLY A 194 -6.37 4.02 -5.52
C GLY A 194 -6.38 4.81 -6.83
N ILE A 195 -5.60 4.36 -7.76
CA ILE A 195 -5.51 4.88 -9.14
C ILE A 195 -5.51 3.67 -10.05
N GLU A 196 -6.60 3.46 -10.76
CA GLU A 196 -6.77 2.34 -11.68
C GLU A 196 -6.98 2.85 -13.10
N GLN A 197 -6.15 2.39 -14.03
CA GLN A 197 -6.35 2.67 -15.45
C GLN A 197 -7.38 1.73 -16.04
N VAL A 198 -8.46 2.28 -16.59
CA VAL A 198 -9.52 1.55 -17.30
C VAL A 198 -9.67 2.12 -18.70
N GLY A 199 -9.11 1.43 -19.69
CA GLY A 199 -8.95 1.99 -21.03
C GLY A 199 -8.04 3.23 -21.00
N SER A 200 -8.54 4.36 -21.47
CA SER A 200 -7.84 5.66 -21.40
C SER A 200 -8.15 6.46 -20.13
N LYS A 201 -9.03 5.97 -19.26
CA LYS A 201 -9.53 6.72 -18.09
C LYS A 201 -8.86 6.28 -16.80
N ILE A 202 -8.95 7.17 -15.80
CA ILE A 202 -8.51 6.90 -14.42
C ILE A 202 -9.75 6.75 -13.54
N TYR A 203 -9.84 5.65 -12.81
CA TYR A 203 -10.85 5.39 -11.79
C TYR A 203 -10.19 5.50 -10.41
N SER A 204 -10.80 6.25 -9.51
CA SER A 204 -10.31 6.41 -8.13
C SER A 204 -11.48 6.50 -7.16
N ALA A 205 -11.37 5.87 -6.00
CA ALA A 205 -12.34 6.09 -4.94
C ALA A 205 -12.20 7.53 -4.42
N ALA A 206 -13.32 8.27 -4.39
CA ALA A 206 -13.39 9.62 -3.82
C ALA A 206 -13.89 9.51 -2.37
N VAL A 207 -12.95 9.51 -1.43
CA VAL A 207 -13.24 9.29 0.00
C VAL A 207 -13.60 10.61 0.65
N PRO A 208 -14.84 10.76 1.16
CA PRO A 208 -15.29 11.97 1.85
C PRO A 208 -14.57 12.12 3.20
N MET A 209 -14.15 13.34 3.52
CA MET A 209 -13.27 13.63 4.64
C MET A 209 -13.90 14.56 5.71
N GLY A 210 -15.14 14.95 5.51
CA GLY A 210 -15.83 15.97 6.30
C GLY A 210 -15.60 17.38 5.74
N LEU A 211 -15.81 18.39 6.57
CA LEU A 211 -15.66 19.79 6.17
C LEU A 211 -14.33 20.36 6.69
N SER A 212 -13.59 20.98 5.81
CA SER A 212 -12.43 21.81 6.16
C SER A 212 -12.88 23.07 6.91
N GLN A 213 -11.93 23.83 7.46
CA GLN A 213 -12.25 25.17 8.03
C GLN A 213 -12.95 26.07 7.00
N TYR A 214 -12.49 26.01 5.75
CA TYR A 214 -13.10 26.72 4.63
C TYR A 214 -14.53 26.21 4.37
N GLY A 215 -14.72 24.89 4.25
CA GLY A 215 -16.01 24.26 3.97
C GLY A 215 -17.07 24.50 5.05
N VAL A 216 -16.66 24.54 6.33
CA VAL A 216 -17.57 24.90 7.45
C VAL A 216 -18.13 26.32 7.30
N LYS A 217 -17.34 27.26 6.76
CA LYS A 217 -17.75 28.68 6.58
C LYS A 217 -18.38 28.95 5.22
N ALA A 218 -18.09 28.10 4.23
CA ALA A 218 -18.57 28.34 2.87
C ALA A 218 -20.08 28.53 2.80
N GLU A 219 -20.48 29.49 2.00
CA GLU A 219 -21.89 29.84 1.74
C GLU A 219 -22.73 30.03 3.02
N GLY A 220 -22.13 30.65 4.05
CA GLY A 220 -22.82 30.93 5.33
C GLY A 220 -22.98 29.67 6.20
N GLY A 221 -22.22 28.61 5.97
CA GLY A 221 -22.26 27.40 6.78
C GLY A 221 -23.34 26.40 6.36
N LYS A 222 -23.89 26.53 5.16
CA LYS A 222 -24.98 25.67 4.67
C LYS A 222 -24.62 24.19 4.56
N TRP A 223 -23.33 23.89 4.48
CA TRP A 223 -22.84 22.52 4.30
C TRP A 223 -22.76 21.71 5.60
N VAL A 224 -22.86 22.38 6.75
CA VAL A 224 -23.00 21.68 8.04
C VAL A 224 -24.42 21.17 8.14
N ARG A 225 -24.61 19.86 8.15
CA ARG A 225 -25.94 19.24 8.25
C ARG A 225 -26.61 19.61 9.58
N GLU A 226 -27.94 19.70 9.55
CA GLU A 226 -28.72 19.85 10.77
C GLU A 226 -28.36 18.78 11.81
N GLY A 227 -28.10 19.21 13.03
CA GLY A 227 -27.67 18.31 14.11
C GLY A 227 -26.19 17.93 14.12
N TYR A 228 -25.33 18.52 13.25
CA TYR A 228 -23.89 18.23 13.23
C TYR A 228 -23.01 19.40 13.71
N ALA A 229 -23.58 20.57 14.00
CA ALA A 229 -22.82 21.77 14.39
C ALA A 229 -21.94 21.57 15.65
N ASP A 230 -22.36 20.72 16.56
CA ASP A 230 -21.62 20.37 17.78
C ASP A 230 -20.38 19.50 17.53
N LEU A 231 -20.26 18.89 16.35
CA LEU A 231 -19.09 18.12 15.93
C LEU A 231 -17.95 18.99 15.38
N ILE A 232 -18.20 20.27 15.12
CA ILE A 232 -17.17 21.22 14.71
C ILE A 232 -16.16 21.34 15.85
N LYS A 233 -14.88 21.10 15.52
CA LYS A 233 -13.80 21.08 16.50
C LYS A 233 -13.58 22.47 17.10
N ARG A 234 -13.53 22.55 18.41
CA ARG A 234 -13.31 23.79 19.17
C ARG A 234 -11.82 24.08 19.42
N GLU A 235 -10.97 23.09 19.17
CA GLU A 235 -9.53 23.14 19.31
C GLU A 235 -8.88 22.17 18.33
N SER A 236 -7.62 22.41 17.95
CA SER A 236 -6.84 21.48 17.13
C SER A 236 -6.37 20.30 17.97
N GLY A 237 -6.29 19.12 17.38
CA GLY A 237 -5.90 17.91 18.11
C GLY A 237 -5.68 16.71 17.22
N GLY A 238 -5.63 15.54 17.85
CA GLY A 238 -5.36 14.27 17.17
C GLY A 238 -3.90 14.13 16.75
N SER A 239 -3.59 13.04 16.05
CA SER A 239 -2.25 12.78 15.51
C SER A 239 -2.32 11.90 14.27
N GLY A 240 -1.31 11.95 13.42
CA GLY A 240 -1.23 11.16 12.18
C GLY A 240 -2.48 11.36 11.31
N SER A 241 -3.08 10.27 10.84
CA SER A 241 -4.31 10.31 10.02
C SER A 241 -5.55 10.80 10.78
N GLY A 242 -5.50 10.86 12.10
CA GLY A 242 -6.57 11.38 12.95
C GLY A 242 -6.39 12.84 13.36
N ALA A 243 -5.36 13.55 12.85
CA ALA A 243 -5.15 14.98 13.14
C ALA A 243 -6.28 15.85 12.55
N TYR A 244 -6.65 16.89 13.26
CA TYR A 244 -7.66 17.87 12.85
C TYR A 244 -7.31 19.27 13.35
N LYS A 245 -7.85 20.29 12.69
CA LYS A 245 -7.72 21.69 13.09
C LYS A 245 -8.98 22.18 13.79
N GLU A 246 -8.84 23.17 14.65
CA GLU A 246 -9.97 23.94 15.15
C GLU A 246 -10.81 24.46 13.99
N GLY A 247 -12.14 24.41 14.10
CA GLY A 247 -13.07 24.86 13.06
C GLY A 247 -13.38 23.82 11.97
N GLU A 248 -12.72 22.67 11.94
CA GLU A 248 -13.06 21.57 11.03
C GLU A 248 -14.21 20.70 11.58
N LEU A 249 -15.03 20.14 10.70
CA LEU A 249 -15.92 19.02 11.01
C LEU A 249 -15.23 17.75 10.48
N GLN A 250 -14.48 17.10 11.36
CA GLN A 250 -13.71 15.92 11.03
C GLN A 250 -14.61 14.71 10.79
N TRP A 251 -14.31 13.95 9.77
CA TRP A 251 -15.04 12.78 9.26
C TRP A 251 -16.35 13.15 8.56
N THR A 252 -16.77 12.26 7.68
CA THR A 252 -17.93 12.47 6.83
C THR A 252 -19.24 12.52 7.61
N GLN A 253 -20.13 13.36 7.13
CA GLN A 253 -21.53 13.41 7.52
C GLN A 253 -22.41 12.43 6.74
N TYR A 254 -21.80 11.67 5.79
CA TYR A 254 -22.47 10.75 4.87
C TYR A 254 -21.76 9.37 4.87
N PRO A 255 -21.76 8.66 6.02
CA PRO A 255 -20.99 7.42 6.17
C PRO A 255 -21.53 6.25 5.34
N ASP A 256 -22.75 6.35 4.83
CA ASP A 256 -23.43 5.31 4.04
C ASP A 256 -23.31 5.54 2.51
N GLU A 257 -22.35 6.33 2.08
CA GLU A 257 -22.11 6.62 0.67
C GLU A 257 -20.71 6.19 0.23
N CYS A 258 -20.65 5.54 -0.93
CA CYS A 258 -19.40 5.24 -1.62
C CYS A 258 -19.39 5.94 -2.97
N TRP A 259 -18.31 6.69 -3.22
CA TRP A 259 -18.13 7.47 -4.43
C TRP A 259 -16.90 7.01 -5.21
N VAL A 260 -17.03 6.98 -6.54
CA VAL A 260 -15.90 6.81 -7.45
C VAL A 260 -15.87 8.01 -8.39
N ALA A 261 -14.68 8.59 -8.53
CA ALA A 261 -14.38 9.60 -9.54
C ALA A 261 -13.73 8.92 -10.75
N ILE A 262 -14.23 9.25 -11.94
CA ILE A 262 -13.72 8.79 -13.22
C ILE A 262 -13.20 10.02 -13.95
N PHE A 263 -11.91 10.02 -14.28
CA PHE A 263 -11.23 11.10 -14.99
C PHE A 263 -10.87 10.64 -16.39
N GLU A 264 -10.92 11.55 -17.36
CA GLU A 264 -10.60 11.23 -18.76
C GLU A 264 -9.11 10.93 -18.98
N ASP A 265 -8.23 11.60 -18.22
CA ASP A 265 -6.78 11.47 -18.33
C ASP A 265 -6.05 11.94 -17.05
N GLU A 266 -4.70 11.95 -17.09
CA GLU A 266 -3.81 12.36 -16.00
C GLU A 266 -3.91 13.82 -15.61
N SER A 267 -4.52 14.66 -16.44
CA SER A 267 -4.75 16.08 -16.12
C SER A 267 -5.83 16.27 -15.06
N LEU A 268 -6.68 15.27 -14.84
CA LEU A 268 -7.87 15.33 -13.97
C LEU A 268 -8.85 16.46 -14.34
N SER A 269 -8.77 17.00 -15.58
CA SER A 269 -9.54 18.17 -16.02
C SER A 269 -11.03 17.90 -16.19
N THR A 270 -11.39 16.67 -16.43
CA THR A 270 -12.79 16.24 -16.60
C THR A 270 -13.06 15.08 -15.68
N LYS A 271 -14.08 15.21 -14.85
CA LYS A 271 -14.49 14.14 -13.93
C LYS A 271 -15.96 13.80 -14.08
N ARG A 272 -16.26 12.52 -13.96
CA ARG A 272 -17.59 11.98 -13.71
C ARG A 272 -17.60 11.39 -12.31
N LEU A 273 -18.66 11.64 -11.54
CA LEU A 273 -18.86 11.07 -10.21
C LEU A 273 -19.99 10.05 -10.27
N ILE A 274 -19.75 8.88 -9.72
CA ILE A 274 -20.78 7.86 -9.51
C ILE A 274 -20.85 7.46 -8.04
N ARG A 275 -22.05 7.14 -7.57
CA ARG A 275 -22.34 6.86 -6.16
C ARG A 275 -23.13 5.56 -5.99
N THR A 276 -22.87 4.88 -4.88
CA THR A 276 -23.72 3.80 -4.36
C THR A 276 -23.94 3.97 -2.87
N ASP A 277 -25.05 3.48 -2.38
CA ASP A 277 -25.43 3.37 -0.95
C ASP A 277 -25.42 1.91 -0.46
N LYS A 278 -24.85 0.99 -1.24
CA LYS A 278 -24.73 -0.43 -0.87
C LYS A 278 -23.56 -0.70 0.07
N ILE A 279 -22.55 0.13 0.03
CA ILE A 279 -21.35 0.06 0.86
C ILE A 279 -21.00 1.45 1.38
N SER A 280 -20.29 1.52 2.50
CA SER A 280 -19.66 2.75 3.00
C SER A 280 -18.47 3.16 2.13
N TYR A 281 -17.83 4.29 2.41
CA TYR A 281 -16.70 4.77 1.62
C TYR A 281 -15.54 3.75 1.52
N ALA A 282 -14.85 3.76 0.39
CA ALA A 282 -13.81 2.80 0.05
C ALA A 282 -12.42 3.23 0.57
N ALA A 283 -12.23 3.19 1.88
CA ALA A 283 -10.95 3.47 2.54
C ALA A 283 -10.64 2.41 3.59
N GLY A 284 -9.43 1.89 3.59
CA GLY A 284 -9.02 0.80 4.48
C GLY A 284 -8.98 1.17 5.95
N ARG A 285 -8.62 2.40 6.30
CA ARG A 285 -8.50 2.86 7.68
C ARG A 285 -8.46 4.39 7.79
N ASN A 286 -9.41 5.01 8.50
CA ASN A 286 -9.47 6.46 8.71
C ASN A 286 -9.28 7.24 7.38
N LYS A 287 -8.37 8.24 7.42
CA LYS A 287 -7.87 8.97 6.25
C LYS A 287 -6.79 8.19 5.49
N SER A 288 -6.41 7.01 5.93
CA SER A 288 -5.32 6.27 5.31
C SER A 288 -5.78 5.65 4.00
N GLN A 289 -5.33 6.22 2.93
CA GLN A 289 -5.57 5.80 1.56
C GLN A 289 -4.50 4.85 1.04
N TYR A 290 -3.53 4.46 1.90
CA TYR A 290 -2.49 3.49 1.56
C TYR A 290 -3.02 2.08 1.31
N TYR A 291 -4.26 1.84 1.71
CA TYR A 291 -4.91 0.56 1.53
C TYR A 291 -5.90 0.69 0.38
N GLN A 292 -5.43 0.40 -0.81
CA GLN A 292 -6.24 0.49 -2.03
C GLN A 292 -7.46 -0.42 -1.95
N MET A 293 -8.62 0.11 -2.32
CA MET A 293 -9.92 -0.55 -2.26
C MET A 293 -10.66 -0.56 -3.60
N ILE A 294 -9.98 -0.16 -4.67
CA ILE A 294 -10.52 -0.16 -6.03
C ILE A 294 -9.54 -0.90 -6.93
N TRP A 295 -10.03 -1.85 -7.71
CA TRP A 295 -9.20 -2.72 -8.54
C TRP A 295 -9.87 -3.04 -9.86
N ARG A 296 -9.16 -2.87 -10.95
CA ARG A 296 -9.53 -3.37 -12.26
C ARG A 296 -9.03 -4.80 -12.44
N THR A 297 -9.90 -5.68 -12.96
CA THR A 297 -9.54 -7.05 -13.34
C THR A 297 -9.15 -7.14 -14.81
N GLU A 298 -8.63 -8.29 -15.22
CA GLU A 298 -8.28 -8.57 -16.63
C GLU A 298 -9.51 -8.54 -17.54
N SER A 299 -10.71 -8.89 -17.04
CA SER A 299 -11.97 -8.76 -17.77
C SER A 299 -12.36 -7.30 -18.06
N GLY A 300 -11.74 -6.35 -17.36
CA GLY A 300 -12.05 -4.93 -17.43
C GLY A 300 -13.10 -4.48 -16.41
N ASP A 301 -13.66 -5.38 -15.62
CA ASP A 301 -14.54 -5.03 -14.51
C ASP A 301 -13.73 -4.33 -13.41
N VAL A 302 -14.37 -3.38 -12.73
CA VAL A 302 -13.78 -2.68 -11.60
C VAL A 302 -14.53 -3.03 -10.32
N TYR A 303 -13.82 -3.59 -9.36
CA TYR A 303 -14.37 -3.91 -8.04
C TYR A 303 -13.98 -2.85 -7.03
N VAL A 304 -14.98 -2.40 -6.25
CA VAL A 304 -14.80 -1.38 -5.21
C VAL A 304 -15.20 -2.00 -3.87
N PHE A 305 -14.23 -2.01 -2.96
CA PHE A 305 -14.36 -2.62 -1.64
C PHE A 305 -14.54 -1.55 -0.58
N SER A 306 -15.36 -1.83 0.42
CA SER A 306 -15.44 -1.04 1.64
C SER A 306 -15.30 -1.94 2.85
N PRO A 307 -14.34 -1.69 3.74
CA PRO A 307 -14.24 -2.38 5.02
C PRO A 307 -15.27 -1.88 6.03
N SER A 308 -16.08 -0.91 5.67
CA SER A 308 -17.02 -0.21 6.57
C SER A 308 -16.33 0.38 7.80
N TYR A 309 -15.14 0.96 7.59
CA TYR A 309 -14.35 1.50 8.69
C TYR A 309 -15.06 2.61 9.48
N ALA A 310 -16.07 3.25 8.89
CA ALA A 310 -16.92 4.21 9.58
C ALA A 310 -17.64 3.65 10.82
N LYS A 311 -17.76 2.33 10.97
CA LYS A 311 -18.25 1.69 12.21
C LYS A 311 -17.42 2.05 13.45
N THR A 312 -16.15 2.42 13.25
CA THR A 312 -15.23 2.77 14.34
C THR A 312 -15.31 4.23 14.80
N MET A 313 -16.12 5.07 14.14
CA MET A 313 -16.24 6.49 14.49
C MET A 313 -16.82 6.68 15.89
N ALA A 314 -16.31 7.70 16.60
CA ALA A 314 -16.72 7.97 17.97
C ALA A 314 -18.19 8.43 18.05
N ASP A 315 -18.60 9.30 17.15
CA ASP A 315 -19.97 9.81 17.09
C ASP A 315 -20.86 8.90 16.24
N GLU A 316 -22.04 8.58 16.75
CA GLU A 316 -22.99 7.67 16.09
C GLU A 316 -23.48 8.19 14.75
N ARG A 317 -23.63 9.51 14.60
CA ARG A 317 -24.06 10.15 13.34
C ARG A 317 -23.06 9.97 12.20
N GLN A 318 -21.80 9.66 12.54
CA GLN A 318 -20.72 9.41 11.58
C GLN A 318 -20.42 7.91 11.39
N ARG A 319 -21.17 7.02 12.05
CA ARG A 319 -21.07 5.58 11.88
C ARG A 319 -21.93 5.09 10.73
N THR A 320 -21.38 4.16 9.97
CA THR A 320 -22.17 3.38 9.01
C THR A 320 -22.84 2.20 9.69
N THR A 321 -24.03 1.86 9.21
CA THR A 321 -24.69 0.60 9.52
C THR A 321 -24.48 -0.46 8.43
N LEU A 322 -23.91 -0.04 7.28
CA LEU A 322 -23.65 -0.93 6.16
C LEU A 322 -22.53 -1.92 6.51
N PRO A 323 -22.66 -3.20 6.13
CA PRO A 323 -21.60 -4.18 6.33
C PRO A 323 -20.41 -3.93 5.39
N ALA A 324 -19.25 -4.42 5.78
CA ALA A 324 -18.12 -4.50 4.86
C ALA A 324 -18.50 -5.33 3.62
N GLY A 325 -18.21 -4.80 2.44
CA GLY A 325 -18.70 -5.41 1.21
C GLY A 325 -17.97 -4.94 -0.04
N VAL A 326 -18.41 -5.44 -1.16
CA VAL A 326 -17.89 -5.12 -2.48
C VAL A 326 -19.01 -4.90 -3.48
N VAL A 327 -18.81 -3.92 -4.34
CA VAL A 327 -19.65 -3.59 -5.50
C VAL A 327 -18.80 -3.62 -6.77
N ARG A 328 -19.46 -3.62 -7.93
CA ARG A 328 -18.79 -3.73 -9.23
C ARG A 328 -19.25 -2.63 -10.18
N ILE A 329 -18.34 -2.22 -11.03
CA ILE A 329 -18.59 -1.44 -12.26
C ILE A 329 -18.23 -2.38 -13.40
N ASN A 330 -19.21 -2.73 -14.25
CA ASN A 330 -18.99 -3.66 -15.36
C ASN A 330 -18.05 -3.05 -16.40
N SER A 331 -17.26 -3.88 -17.05
CA SER A 331 -16.42 -3.50 -18.17
C SER A 331 -17.20 -2.72 -19.22
N GLY A 332 -16.67 -1.57 -19.65
CA GLY A 332 -17.34 -0.67 -20.57
C GLY A 332 -18.47 0.18 -19.98
N SER A 333 -18.75 0.05 -18.68
CA SER A 333 -19.71 0.89 -17.96
C SER A 333 -19.01 1.95 -17.13
N GLU A 334 -19.69 3.07 -16.91
CA GLU A 334 -19.30 4.12 -15.97
C GLU A 334 -20.35 4.30 -14.87
N GLU A 335 -21.02 3.20 -14.50
CA GLU A 335 -22.02 3.14 -13.45
C GLU A 335 -21.82 1.87 -12.63
N PHE A 336 -22.18 1.92 -11.35
CA PHE A 336 -22.21 0.70 -10.52
C PHE A 336 -23.25 -0.28 -11.05
N ASP A 337 -22.88 -1.57 -11.12
CA ASP A 337 -23.82 -2.64 -11.44
C ASP A 337 -24.89 -2.73 -10.34
N PRO A 338 -26.17 -2.44 -10.65
CA PRO A 338 -27.22 -2.47 -9.63
C PRO A 338 -27.53 -3.88 -9.09
N ARG A 339 -27.08 -4.93 -9.81
CA ARG A 339 -27.33 -6.33 -9.46
C ARG A 339 -26.19 -6.98 -8.69
N TYR A 340 -25.00 -6.32 -8.64
CA TYR A 340 -23.84 -6.87 -7.95
C TYR A 340 -23.64 -6.20 -6.59
N TYR A 341 -23.62 -7.02 -5.57
CA TYR A 341 -23.21 -6.65 -4.21
C TYR A 341 -22.91 -7.93 -3.42
N VAL A 342 -21.80 -7.97 -2.72
CA VAL A 342 -21.43 -9.07 -1.81
C VAL A 342 -21.15 -8.52 -0.42
N ASN A 343 -21.80 -9.12 0.57
CA ASN A 343 -21.58 -8.81 1.98
C ASN A 343 -20.44 -9.68 2.53
N ILE A 344 -19.26 -9.10 2.68
CA ILE A 344 -18.07 -9.80 3.19
C ILE A 344 -18.20 -10.16 4.67
N GLU A 345 -18.81 -9.28 5.48
CA GLU A 345 -19.03 -9.55 6.90
C GLU A 345 -19.86 -10.80 7.15
N ALA A 346 -20.88 -11.05 6.32
CA ALA A 346 -21.71 -12.23 6.44
C ALA A 346 -20.95 -13.54 6.19
N MET A 347 -19.84 -13.49 5.44
CA MET A 347 -18.98 -14.63 5.15
C MET A 347 -17.81 -14.78 6.15
N ALA A 348 -17.58 -13.77 7.00
CA ALA A 348 -16.43 -13.66 7.89
C ALA A 348 -16.82 -13.54 9.37
N ASP A 349 -17.98 -14.09 9.76
CA ASP A 349 -18.49 -14.02 11.14
C ASP A 349 -18.55 -12.57 11.71
N GLY A 350 -18.98 -11.62 10.88
CA GLY A 350 -19.06 -10.20 11.23
C GLY A 350 -17.74 -9.44 11.15
N ARG A 351 -16.63 -10.10 10.78
CA ARG A 351 -15.33 -9.45 10.66
C ARG A 351 -15.17 -8.74 9.32
N SER A 352 -14.35 -7.71 9.33
CA SER A 352 -14.00 -6.91 8.17
C SER A 352 -12.53 -7.14 7.78
N PHE A 353 -12.04 -6.32 6.86
CA PHE A 353 -10.68 -6.39 6.32
C PHE A 353 -9.98 -5.03 6.35
N LEU A 354 -8.65 -5.04 6.37
CA LEU A 354 -7.82 -3.85 6.31
C LEU A 354 -7.37 -3.52 4.90
N ARG A 355 -7.08 -4.54 4.08
CA ARG A 355 -6.42 -4.39 2.78
C ARG A 355 -6.88 -5.46 1.81
N THR A 356 -6.88 -5.11 0.54
CA THR A 356 -7.12 -6.03 -0.57
C THR A 356 -6.02 -5.91 -1.60
N TRP A 357 -5.76 -7.00 -2.34
CA TRP A 357 -4.87 -7.03 -3.50
C TRP A 357 -5.52 -7.86 -4.60
N TYR A 358 -5.51 -7.35 -5.81
CA TYR A 358 -5.91 -8.14 -6.96
C TYR A 358 -4.83 -9.19 -7.26
N VAL A 359 -5.25 -10.43 -7.48
CA VAL A 359 -4.32 -11.56 -7.64
C VAL A 359 -4.57 -12.40 -8.90
N GLY A 360 -5.42 -11.90 -9.80
CA GLY A 360 -5.69 -12.51 -11.10
C GLY A 360 -7.11 -13.05 -11.23
N GLY A 361 -7.63 -13.11 -12.45
CA GLY A 361 -8.98 -13.56 -12.75
C GLY A 361 -10.05 -12.75 -12.01
N SER A 362 -10.85 -13.41 -11.20
CA SER A 362 -11.86 -12.80 -10.31
C SER A 362 -11.42 -12.76 -8.83
N LYS A 363 -10.14 -13.05 -8.54
CA LYS A 363 -9.68 -13.32 -7.17
C LYS A 363 -8.92 -12.16 -6.55
N PHE A 364 -9.11 -12.00 -5.24
CA PHE A 364 -8.49 -10.98 -4.40
C PHE A 364 -7.94 -11.61 -3.14
N LEU A 365 -6.69 -11.29 -2.79
CA LEU A 365 -6.16 -11.57 -1.47
C LEU A 365 -6.66 -10.48 -0.51
N MET A 366 -7.18 -10.88 0.63
CA MET A 366 -7.69 -9.98 1.67
C MET A 366 -6.93 -10.16 2.97
N LEU A 367 -6.52 -9.05 3.58
CA LEU A 367 -5.97 -9.02 4.93
C LEU A 367 -7.11 -8.72 5.90
N MET A 368 -7.55 -9.74 6.62
CA MET A 368 -8.72 -9.71 7.48
C MET A 368 -8.37 -9.24 8.90
N TYR A 369 -9.27 -8.47 9.50
CA TYR A 369 -9.20 -8.18 10.93
C TYR A 369 -9.46 -9.44 11.77
N ASP A 370 -8.85 -9.50 12.95
CA ASP A 370 -9.01 -10.60 13.90
C ASP A 370 -10.27 -10.49 14.77
N SER A 371 -10.95 -9.35 14.72
CA SER A 371 -12.17 -9.08 15.45
C SER A 371 -13.11 -8.16 14.67
N VAL A 372 -14.34 -8.07 15.11
CA VAL A 372 -15.36 -7.16 14.57
C VAL A 372 -14.95 -5.71 14.81
N LEU A 373 -15.27 -4.85 13.84
CA LEU A 373 -15.04 -3.40 13.96
C LEU A 373 -15.94 -2.78 15.02
N GLU A 374 -15.35 -2.12 16.01
CA GLU A 374 -16.05 -1.45 17.10
C GLU A 374 -15.46 -0.07 17.36
N PRO A 375 -16.26 0.89 17.86
CA PRO A 375 -15.76 2.21 18.24
C PRO A 375 -14.66 2.12 19.31
N ALA A 376 -13.63 2.96 19.13
CA ALA A 376 -12.51 3.11 20.07
C ALA A 376 -11.69 1.84 20.37
N LYS A 377 -11.89 0.74 19.60
CA LYS A 377 -11.13 -0.49 19.74
C LYS A 377 -9.96 -0.51 18.77
N THR A 378 -8.79 -0.83 19.27
CA THR A 378 -7.62 -1.15 18.42
C THR A 378 -7.80 -2.56 17.87
N MET A 379 -7.77 -2.69 16.53
CA MET A 379 -7.91 -3.96 15.85
C MET A 379 -6.64 -4.31 15.10
N THR A 380 -6.33 -5.58 15.07
CA THR A 380 -5.18 -6.14 14.38
C THR A 380 -5.66 -6.93 13.17
N ALA A 381 -4.96 -6.81 12.05
CA ALA A 381 -5.23 -7.59 10.84
C ALA A 381 -4.08 -8.58 10.63
N THR A 382 -4.34 -9.85 10.88
CA THR A 382 -3.32 -10.92 10.93
C THR A 382 -3.72 -12.19 10.20
N GLU A 383 -4.88 -12.19 9.56
CA GLU A 383 -5.39 -13.35 8.82
C GLU A 383 -5.51 -13.01 7.34
N LEU A 384 -5.28 -14.00 6.48
CA LEU A 384 -5.47 -13.86 5.05
C LEU A 384 -6.64 -14.70 4.58
N ALA A 385 -7.35 -14.21 3.55
CA ALA A 385 -8.39 -14.94 2.86
C ALA A 385 -8.32 -14.66 1.35
N ILE A 386 -8.77 -15.62 0.54
CA ILE A 386 -9.01 -15.43 -0.89
C ILE A 386 -10.50 -15.15 -1.07
N PHE A 387 -10.82 -14.03 -1.68
CA PHE A 387 -12.17 -13.68 -2.12
C PHE A 387 -12.27 -13.87 -3.62
N ASP A 388 -13.23 -14.68 -4.06
CA ASP A 388 -13.60 -14.82 -5.47
C ASP A 388 -14.85 -13.98 -5.75
N ALA A 389 -14.68 -12.94 -6.55
CA ALA A 389 -15.74 -11.96 -6.80
C ALA A 389 -16.84 -12.48 -7.73
N GLU A 390 -16.55 -13.43 -8.63
CA GLU A 390 -17.57 -14.04 -9.50
C GLU A 390 -18.35 -15.12 -8.75
N ALA A 391 -17.66 -15.97 -8.00
CA ALA A 391 -18.29 -17.01 -7.19
C ALA A 391 -18.96 -16.44 -5.91
N ALA A 392 -18.62 -15.20 -5.53
CA ALA A 392 -19.03 -14.57 -4.27
C ALA A 392 -18.70 -15.46 -3.06
N THR A 393 -17.47 -15.96 -2.98
CA THR A 393 -16.98 -16.82 -1.90
C THR A 393 -15.75 -16.21 -1.23
N LEU A 394 -15.61 -16.44 0.08
CA LEU A 394 -14.46 -16.04 0.89
C LEU A 394 -13.88 -17.28 1.55
N THR A 395 -12.64 -17.63 1.19
CA THR A 395 -11.95 -18.82 1.71
C THR A 395 -10.76 -18.40 2.56
N PRO A 396 -10.73 -18.70 3.86
CA PRO A 396 -9.57 -18.43 4.72
C PRO A 396 -8.33 -19.16 4.21
N VAL A 397 -7.18 -18.48 4.23
CA VAL A 397 -5.89 -19.09 3.87
C VAL A 397 -5.42 -19.99 5.00
N THR A 398 -5.08 -21.22 4.63
CA THR A 398 -4.48 -22.24 5.53
C THR A 398 -3.01 -22.46 5.20
N GLY A 399 -2.26 -23.14 6.08
CA GLY A 399 -0.84 -23.47 5.85
C GLY A 399 0.15 -22.34 6.17
N LEU A 400 -0.33 -21.18 6.63
CA LEU A 400 0.52 -20.12 7.18
C LEU A 400 1.07 -20.53 8.57
N PRO A 401 2.14 -19.87 9.05
CA PRO A 401 2.61 -20.01 10.43
C PRO A 401 1.51 -19.68 11.46
N ALA A 402 1.71 -20.13 12.69
CA ALA A 402 0.83 -19.77 13.79
C ALA A 402 0.68 -18.23 13.85
N LYS A 403 -0.54 -17.75 14.01
CA LYS A 403 -0.88 -16.31 14.05
C LYS A 403 0.01 -15.53 15.04
N SER A 404 0.30 -16.13 16.22
CA SER A 404 1.16 -15.53 17.24
C SER A 404 2.63 -15.36 16.83
N SER A 405 3.09 -16.06 15.80
CA SER A 405 4.44 -15.94 15.27
C SER A 405 4.55 -15.00 14.06
N ILE A 406 3.44 -14.49 13.55
CA ILE A 406 3.42 -13.53 12.44
C ILE A 406 3.44 -12.11 13.00
N SER A 407 4.47 -11.33 12.67
CA SER A 407 4.55 -9.91 13.02
C SER A 407 4.03 -8.98 11.93
N GLY A 408 3.90 -9.46 10.70
CA GLY A 408 3.34 -8.68 9.60
C GLY A 408 3.46 -9.35 8.23
N PHE A 409 2.77 -8.73 7.27
CA PHE A 409 2.80 -9.10 5.86
C PHE A 409 3.42 -7.97 5.04
N GLY A 410 4.16 -8.32 3.98
CA GLY A 410 4.66 -7.33 3.03
C GLY A 410 3.53 -6.61 2.31
N SER A 411 3.74 -5.33 2.03
CA SER A 411 2.70 -4.49 1.42
C SER A 411 2.52 -4.72 -0.08
N THR A 412 3.50 -5.31 -0.74
CA THR A 412 3.52 -5.54 -2.18
C THR A 412 3.74 -7.03 -2.45
N PRO A 413 2.68 -7.85 -2.43
CA PRO A 413 2.73 -9.23 -2.89
C PRO A 413 2.83 -9.29 -4.42
N TYR A 414 3.26 -10.42 -4.94
CA TYR A 414 3.30 -10.72 -6.36
C TYR A 414 2.33 -11.86 -6.70
N ALA A 415 1.64 -11.77 -7.83
CA ALA A 415 0.74 -12.83 -8.28
C ALA A 415 1.07 -13.23 -9.72
N GLU A 416 1.16 -14.53 -9.95
CA GLU A 416 1.40 -15.11 -11.27
C GLU A 416 0.89 -16.55 -11.33
N GLY A 417 0.24 -16.92 -12.43
CA GLY A 417 -0.16 -18.30 -12.70
C GLY A 417 -1.07 -18.92 -11.64
N GLY A 418 -1.96 -18.13 -11.03
CA GLY A 418 -2.86 -18.57 -9.97
C GLY A 418 -2.22 -18.73 -8.60
N LYS A 419 -0.97 -18.31 -8.45
CA LYS A 419 -0.24 -18.28 -7.16
C LYS A 419 -0.05 -16.85 -6.68
N VAL A 420 -0.10 -16.65 -5.38
CA VAL A 420 0.20 -15.38 -4.72
C VAL A 420 1.42 -15.55 -3.83
N TYR A 421 2.45 -14.79 -4.11
CA TYR A 421 3.71 -14.77 -3.35
C TYR A 421 3.65 -13.60 -2.36
N ILE A 422 3.44 -13.89 -1.08
CA ILE A 422 3.33 -12.88 -0.06
C ILE A 422 4.48 -12.95 0.94
N PRO A 423 5.19 -11.83 1.20
CA PRO A 423 6.17 -11.77 2.27
C PRO A 423 5.52 -11.90 3.64
N VAL A 424 6.03 -12.80 4.47
CA VAL A 424 5.59 -12.99 5.85
C VAL A 424 6.76 -12.74 6.79
N THR A 425 6.63 -11.73 7.64
CA THR A 425 7.62 -11.43 8.68
C THR A 425 7.25 -12.17 9.96
N LEU A 426 8.23 -12.85 10.54
CA LEU A 426 8.07 -13.69 11.72
C LEU A 426 8.75 -13.08 12.94
N THR A 427 8.25 -13.36 14.14
CA THR A 427 8.76 -12.79 15.38
C THR A 427 10.15 -13.35 15.73
N ASP A 428 10.32 -14.69 15.63
CA ASP A 428 11.51 -15.39 16.11
C ASP A 428 12.28 -16.13 15.01
N ASN A 429 11.94 -15.88 13.75
CA ASN A 429 12.58 -16.53 12.61
C ASN A 429 12.79 -15.52 11.47
N TYR A 430 13.66 -15.87 10.55
CA TYR A 430 13.80 -15.11 9.31
C TYR A 430 12.47 -15.06 8.56
N PRO A 431 12.13 -13.90 7.96
CA PRO A 431 10.97 -13.78 7.09
C PRO A 431 11.10 -14.69 5.88
N ALA A 432 9.97 -15.09 5.32
CA ALA A 432 9.91 -15.90 4.13
C ALA A 432 8.81 -15.43 3.18
N ILE A 433 8.95 -15.75 1.91
CA ILE A 433 7.86 -15.69 0.94
C ILE A 433 6.98 -16.93 1.16
N TYR A 434 5.69 -16.73 1.33
CA TYR A 434 4.69 -17.78 1.34
C TYR A 434 3.93 -17.77 0.02
N ILE A 435 3.68 -18.95 -0.52
CA ILE A 435 3.02 -19.16 -1.80
C ILE A 435 1.62 -19.66 -1.52
N ILE A 436 0.64 -18.83 -1.83
CA ILE A 436 -0.77 -19.17 -1.68
C ILE A 436 -1.29 -19.60 -3.05
N ASP A 437 -1.81 -20.80 -3.15
CA ASP A 437 -2.59 -21.21 -4.31
C ASP A 437 -3.95 -20.51 -4.25
N ALA A 438 -4.26 -19.68 -5.24
CA ALA A 438 -5.44 -18.83 -5.22
C ALA A 438 -6.76 -19.59 -5.41
N GLU A 439 -6.71 -20.86 -5.86
CA GLU A 439 -7.90 -21.69 -6.00
C GLU A 439 -8.26 -22.42 -4.71
N SER A 440 -7.27 -23.02 -4.07
CA SER A 440 -7.47 -23.80 -2.85
C SER A 440 -7.30 -23.00 -1.55
N ALA A 441 -6.76 -21.78 -1.63
CA ALA A 441 -6.38 -20.95 -0.50
C ALA A 441 -5.38 -21.64 0.48
N VAL A 442 -4.52 -22.52 -0.06
CA VAL A 442 -3.49 -23.21 0.72
C VAL A 442 -2.14 -22.53 0.52
N ALA A 443 -1.51 -22.15 1.63
CA ALA A 443 -0.17 -21.55 1.65
C ALA A 443 0.90 -22.61 1.91
N THR A 444 2.02 -22.50 1.21
CA THR A 444 3.24 -23.25 1.46
C THR A 444 4.41 -22.30 1.66
N LYS A 445 5.37 -22.68 2.51
CA LYS A 445 6.57 -21.89 2.71
C LYS A 445 7.48 -22.02 1.48
N GLY A 446 7.88 -20.88 0.93
CA GLY A 446 8.86 -20.78 -0.15
C GLY A 446 10.21 -20.26 0.33
N LEU A 447 10.76 -19.28 -0.41
CA LEU A 447 12.08 -18.69 -0.21
C LEU A 447 12.19 -17.99 1.15
N THR A 448 13.24 -18.30 1.90
CA THR A 448 13.60 -17.66 3.17
C THR A 448 14.62 -16.55 2.90
N ILE A 449 14.45 -15.38 3.53
CA ILE A 449 15.36 -14.25 3.40
C ILE A 449 16.03 -14.00 4.74
N GLN A 450 17.37 -13.96 4.77
CA GLN A 450 18.15 -13.67 5.98
C GLN A 450 18.13 -12.16 6.27
N ALA A 451 16.95 -11.63 6.54
CA ALA A 451 16.64 -10.24 6.84
C ALA A 451 15.81 -10.16 8.12
N THR A 452 15.41 -8.96 8.53
CA THR A 452 14.44 -8.76 9.60
C THR A 452 13.02 -8.54 9.06
N GLN A 453 12.92 -8.04 7.81
CA GLN A 453 11.64 -7.74 7.17
C GLN A 453 11.75 -7.83 5.66
N ILE A 454 10.64 -8.18 5.01
CA ILE A 454 10.45 -8.09 3.57
C ILE A 454 9.22 -7.22 3.32
N SER A 455 9.37 -6.16 2.52
CA SER A 455 8.28 -5.22 2.22
C SER A 455 7.57 -5.51 0.89
N GLY A 456 8.27 -6.10 -0.08
CA GLY A 456 7.69 -6.37 -1.40
C GLY A 456 8.44 -7.45 -2.15
N VAL A 457 7.75 -8.02 -3.13
CA VAL A 457 8.28 -8.98 -4.08
C VAL A 457 7.64 -8.72 -5.44
N GLY A 458 8.38 -8.95 -6.51
CA GLY A 458 7.91 -8.81 -7.89
C GLY A 458 8.93 -9.35 -8.87
N ARG A 459 8.77 -9.02 -10.13
CA ARG A 459 9.57 -9.56 -11.24
C ARG A 459 10.06 -8.44 -12.14
N LEU A 460 11.30 -8.54 -12.60
CA LEU A 460 11.87 -7.67 -13.61
C LEU A 460 12.48 -8.47 -14.73
N GLU A 461 12.32 -8.00 -15.97
CA GLU A 461 13.05 -8.50 -17.13
C GLU A 461 14.34 -7.72 -17.31
N PRO A 462 15.43 -8.39 -17.72
CA PRO A 462 16.64 -7.71 -18.13
C PRO A 462 16.37 -6.73 -19.27
N ILE A 463 16.90 -5.54 -19.15
CA ILE A 463 16.87 -4.54 -20.22
C ILE A 463 18.27 -4.25 -20.71
N ASN A 464 18.41 -4.00 -22.03
CA ASN A 464 19.65 -3.49 -22.57
C ASN A 464 19.86 -2.06 -22.06
N SER A 465 20.97 -1.82 -21.40
CA SER A 465 21.38 -0.51 -20.86
C SER A 465 21.81 0.44 -21.97
#